data_a5f47d4f52aff9800767802817bbd95b
#
_entry.id   a5f47d4f52aff9800767802817bbd95b
#
_cell.length_a   1.000
_cell.length_b   1.000
_cell.length_c   1.000
_cell.angle_alpha   90.00
_cell.angle_beta   90.00
_cell.angle_gamma   90.00
#
_symmetry.space_group_name_H-M   'P 1'
#
loop_
_entity.id
_entity.type
_entity.pdbx_description
1 polymer ?
#
loop_
_entity_poly.entity_id
_entity_poly.type
_entity_poly.pdbx_seq_one_letter_code
_entity_poly.pdbx_strand_id
1 'polypeptide(L)'
;MRTILAGCEAGCEVAFLAVETLPREAARLARQRVERFAGYAGILRDKRFMPFVSAFTLTQVASTMVWTLLSVYTKVNYQLPEAKYGFIPTTNALMVVFLQIAVTRVTKRHAPLKTLAVGSLFYAFGVGSVALGRGFWGFWISMVIITLGELVMVPTASTLTANLAPADKRGRYMSIYGLTWGVASGIGPVLGGFLNDSISPVSIWYGGMLIGLVSTVFFLFISRSSLHLAESYGD
;
A
#
# COMPACT_ATOMS: atom_id res chain seq x y z
N MET A 1 14.09 36.80 14.89
CA MET A 1 14.39 35.81 15.92
C MET A 1 13.28 35.58 16.95
N ARG A 2 12.21 36.36 17.00
CA ARG A 2 11.05 36.16 17.91
C ARG A 2 9.91 35.25 17.34
N THR A 3 9.86 35.04 16.04
CA THR A 3 8.78 34.27 15.38
C THR A 3 9.04 32.74 15.36
N ILE A 4 10.26 32.30 15.60
CA ILE A 4 10.61 30.86 15.63
C ILE A 4 10.32 30.25 17.00
N LEU A 5 10.34 31.04 18.07
CA LEU A 5 10.06 30.58 19.43
C LEU A 5 8.56 30.36 19.67
N ALA A 6 7.66 31.13 19.03
CA ALA A 6 6.21 30.96 19.18
C ALA A 6 5.68 29.62 18.59
N GLY A 7 6.36 29.07 17.57
CA GLY A 7 5.99 27.78 17.01
C GLY A 7 6.37 26.58 17.90
N CYS A 8 7.36 26.73 18.76
CA CYS A 8 7.80 25.69 19.68
C CYS A 8 6.89 25.58 20.92
N GLU A 9 6.34 26.71 21.38
CA GLU A 9 5.42 26.73 22.52
C GLU A 9 4.06 26.10 22.17
N ALA A 10 3.52 26.39 20.98
CA ALA A 10 2.26 25.78 20.53
C ALA A 10 2.37 24.25 20.34
N GLY A 11 3.51 23.75 19.88
CA GLY A 11 3.79 22.32 19.77
C GLY A 11 3.90 21.61 21.12
N CYS A 12 4.39 22.32 22.14
CA CYS A 12 4.50 21.79 23.49
C CYS A 12 3.14 21.74 24.21
N GLU A 13 2.26 22.72 24.00
CA GLU A 13 0.92 22.75 24.59
C GLU A 13 0.01 21.65 24.01
N VAL A 14 0.11 21.34 22.71
CA VAL A 14 -0.66 20.26 22.09
C VAL A 14 -0.21 18.89 22.64
N ALA A 15 1.08 18.73 22.94
CA ALA A 15 1.59 17.51 23.58
C ALA A 15 1.10 17.34 25.04
N PHE A 16 0.85 18.44 25.75
CA PHE A 16 0.31 18.43 27.11
C PHE A 16 -1.21 18.14 27.17
N LEU A 17 -1.94 18.44 26.08
CA LEU A 17 -3.38 18.18 25.97
C LEU A 17 -3.71 16.78 25.45
N ALA A 18 -2.71 16.01 24.98
CA ALA A 18 -2.86 14.61 24.65
C ALA A 18 -3.08 13.81 25.95
N VAL A 19 -4.33 13.66 26.35
CA VAL A 19 -4.70 12.79 27.47
C VAL A 19 -4.28 11.38 27.13
N GLU A 20 -3.36 10.82 27.91
CA GLU A 20 -2.93 9.43 27.77
C GLU A 20 -4.15 8.53 28.06
N THR A 21 -4.75 7.97 27.01
CA THR A 21 -5.95 7.14 27.10
C THR A 21 -5.69 5.74 27.62
N LEU A 22 -4.43 5.38 27.84
CA LEU A 22 -4.05 4.09 28.44
C LEU A 22 -3.98 4.22 29.96
N PRO A 23 -4.65 3.34 30.72
CA PRO A 23 -4.47 3.26 32.16
C PRO A 23 -2.98 3.12 32.51
N ARG A 24 -2.48 3.92 33.45
CA ARG A 24 -1.06 3.94 33.85
C ARG A 24 -0.50 2.55 34.19
N GLU A 25 -1.34 1.66 34.72
CA GLU A 25 -0.97 0.26 34.97
C GLU A 25 -0.77 -0.53 33.67
N ALA A 26 -1.61 -0.35 32.67
CA ALA A 26 -1.45 -1.00 31.36
C ALA A 26 -0.19 -0.50 30.64
N ALA A 27 0.13 0.80 30.74
CA ALA A 27 1.37 1.37 30.22
C ALA A 27 2.62 0.83 30.96
N ARG A 28 2.53 0.62 32.26
CA ARG A 28 3.61 0.05 33.08
C ARG A 28 3.84 -1.43 32.80
N LEU A 29 2.77 -2.21 32.63
CA LEU A 29 2.80 -3.62 32.21
C LEU A 29 3.29 -3.77 30.76
N ALA A 30 2.90 -2.87 29.88
CA ALA A 30 3.41 -2.83 28.50
C ALA A 30 4.92 -2.54 28.45
N ARG A 31 5.44 -1.66 29.30
CA ARG A 31 6.88 -1.37 29.44
C ARG A 31 7.67 -2.56 30.01
N GLN A 32 7.12 -3.34 30.91
CA GLN A 32 7.78 -4.54 31.45
C GLN A 32 7.81 -5.73 30.46
N ARG A 33 6.90 -5.76 29.46
CA ARG A 33 6.87 -6.79 28.40
C ARG A 33 7.68 -6.44 27.17
N VAL A 34 8.59 -5.47 27.20
CA VAL A 34 9.52 -5.19 26.11
C VAL A 34 10.63 -6.26 26.07
N GLU A 35 10.27 -7.46 25.71
CA GLU A 35 11.21 -8.40 25.08
C GLU A 35 11.53 -7.85 23.69
N ARG A 36 12.67 -7.20 23.58
CA ARG A 36 13.04 -6.28 22.52
C ARG A 36 13.07 -6.85 21.10
N PHE A 37 13.20 -8.14 20.91
CA PHE A 37 13.29 -8.76 19.57
C PHE A 37 12.50 -10.08 19.44
N ALA A 38 12.24 -10.81 20.51
CA ALA A 38 11.47 -12.06 20.48
C ALA A 38 10.05 -11.88 19.90
N GLY A 39 9.45 -10.69 20.06
CA GLY A 39 8.12 -10.37 19.56
C GLY A 39 8.01 -10.28 18.03
N TYR A 40 9.06 -9.84 17.31
CA TYR A 40 9.05 -9.77 15.85
C TYR A 40 9.30 -11.11 15.20
N ALA A 41 10.18 -11.96 15.78
CA ALA A 41 10.45 -13.29 15.26
C ALA A 41 9.19 -14.17 15.18
N GLY A 42 8.28 -14.04 16.16
CA GLY A 42 6.99 -14.72 16.13
C GLY A 42 6.07 -14.23 15.00
N ILE A 43 6.09 -12.93 14.69
CA ILE A 43 5.28 -12.34 13.62
C ILE A 43 5.83 -12.75 12.25
N LEU A 44 7.16 -12.77 12.08
CA LEU A 44 7.81 -13.21 10.84
C LEU A 44 7.60 -14.70 10.56
N ARG A 45 7.20 -15.48 11.55
CA ARG A 45 6.83 -16.91 11.41
C ARG A 45 5.31 -17.12 11.28
N ASP A 46 4.51 -16.06 11.33
CA ASP A 46 3.06 -16.16 11.18
C ASP A 46 2.70 -16.54 9.73
N LYS A 47 2.24 -17.79 9.58
CA LYS A 47 1.88 -18.39 8.28
C LYS A 47 0.67 -17.75 7.60
N ARG A 48 -0.10 -16.93 8.29
CA ARG A 48 -1.25 -16.21 7.73
C ARG A 48 -0.87 -14.79 7.34
N PHE A 49 -0.09 -14.13 8.18
CA PHE A 49 0.26 -12.73 8.01
C PHE A 49 1.38 -12.53 6.96
N MET A 50 2.46 -13.30 7.03
CA MET A 50 3.62 -13.11 6.16
C MET A 50 3.33 -13.32 4.66
N PRO A 51 2.60 -14.37 4.24
CA PRO A 51 2.22 -14.49 2.83
C PRO A 51 1.38 -13.31 2.33
N PHE A 52 0.42 -12.84 3.15
CA PHE A 52 -0.38 -11.66 2.84
C PHE A 52 0.51 -10.41 2.66
N VAL A 53 1.41 -10.13 3.62
CA VAL A 53 2.32 -8.98 3.56
C VAL A 53 3.24 -9.06 2.34
N SER A 54 3.75 -10.25 2.02
CA SER A 54 4.60 -10.45 0.83
C SER A 54 3.85 -10.16 -0.47
N ALA A 55 2.62 -10.66 -0.62
CA ALA A 55 1.77 -10.36 -1.77
C ALA A 55 1.46 -8.86 -1.86
N PHE A 56 1.13 -8.23 -0.72
CA PHE A 56 0.87 -6.80 -0.67
C PHE A 56 2.10 -5.97 -1.07
N THR A 57 3.29 -6.36 -0.60
CA THR A 57 4.56 -5.70 -0.96
C THR A 57 4.80 -5.73 -2.46
N LEU A 58 4.51 -6.84 -3.14
CA LEU A 58 4.64 -6.92 -4.60
C LEU A 58 3.74 -5.90 -5.32
N THR A 59 2.47 -5.78 -4.89
CA THR A 59 1.60 -4.73 -5.45
C THR A 59 2.15 -3.33 -5.17
N GLN A 60 2.68 -3.10 -3.97
CA GLN A 60 3.27 -1.80 -3.62
C GLN A 60 4.51 -1.48 -4.45
N VAL A 61 5.32 -2.47 -4.83
CA VAL A 61 6.45 -2.28 -5.77
C VAL A 61 5.93 -1.77 -7.11
N ALA A 62 4.88 -2.39 -7.68
CA ALA A 62 4.27 -1.91 -8.92
C ALA A 62 3.70 -0.50 -8.77
N SER A 63 3.08 -0.19 -7.63
CA SER A 63 2.53 1.13 -7.31
C SER A 63 3.64 2.20 -7.25
N THR A 64 4.72 1.95 -6.53
CA THR A 64 5.82 2.91 -6.37
C THR A 64 6.55 3.20 -7.68
N MET A 65 6.61 2.25 -8.62
CA MET A 65 7.10 2.51 -9.97
C MET A 65 6.28 3.62 -10.65
N VAL A 66 4.96 3.59 -10.54
CA VAL A 66 4.08 4.62 -11.12
C VAL A 66 4.31 5.96 -10.43
N TRP A 67 4.21 6.01 -9.11
CA TRP A 67 4.33 7.26 -8.35
C TRP A 67 5.68 7.96 -8.53
N THR A 68 6.74 7.21 -8.78
CA THR A 68 8.08 7.77 -8.93
C THR A 68 8.43 8.05 -10.40
N LEU A 69 8.11 7.13 -11.30
CA LEU A 69 8.65 7.18 -12.67
C LEU A 69 7.68 7.79 -13.69
N LEU A 70 6.36 7.83 -13.41
CA LEU A 70 5.39 8.32 -14.38
C LEU A 70 5.61 9.78 -14.75
N SER A 71 5.96 10.64 -13.80
CA SER A 71 6.24 12.07 -14.04
C SER A 71 7.41 12.26 -14.99
N VAL A 72 8.51 11.54 -14.74
CA VAL A 72 9.72 11.59 -15.59
C VAL A 72 9.42 10.99 -16.97
N TYR A 73 8.76 9.83 -17.00
CA TYR A 73 8.39 9.15 -18.25
C TYR A 73 7.54 10.03 -19.16
N THR A 74 6.52 10.69 -18.64
CA THR A 74 5.62 11.55 -19.41
C THR A 74 6.33 12.82 -19.89
N LYS A 75 7.24 13.37 -19.08
CA LYS A 75 8.03 14.55 -19.45
C LYS A 75 9.06 14.23 -20.53
N VAL A 76 9.83 13.17 -20.36
CA VAL A 76 10.94 12.82 -21.26
C VAL A 76 10.44 12.28 -22.59
N ASN A 77 9.48 11.35 -22.59
CA ASN A 77 9.06 10.64 -23.78
C ASN A 77 7.89 11.33 -24.53
N TYR A 78 7.09 12.16 -23.85
CA TYR A 78 5.88 12.76 -24.42
C TYR A 78 5.85 14.29 -24.32
N GLN A 79 6.89 14.92 -23.76
CA GLN A 79 6.99 16.38 -23.59
C GLN A 79 5.75 16.96 -22.88
N LEU A 80 5.11 16.19 -21.98
CA LEU A 80 3.91 16.63 -21.30
C LEU A 80 4.25 17.77 -20.32
N PRO A 81 3.60 18.95 -20.43
CA PRO A 81 3.83 20.06 -19.54
C PRO A 81 3.50 19.69 -18.09
N GLU A 82 4.31 20.14 -17.13
CA GLU A 82 4.17 19.84 -15.70
C GLU A 82 2.79 20.25 -15.16
N ALA A 83 2.27 21.41 -15.60
CA ALA A 83 0.94 21.89 -15.23
C ALA A 83 -0.17 20.90 -15.67
N LYS A 84 -0.04 20.27 -16.84
CA LYS A 84 -0.98 19.23 -17.29
C LYS A 84 -0.79 17.92 -16.52
N TYR A 85 0.47 17.53 -16.25
CA TYR A 85 0.74 16.34 -15.46
C TYR A 85 0.11 16.43 -14.06
N GLY A 86 0.13 17.61 -13.43
CA GLY A 86 -0.44 17.83 -12.11
C GLY A 86 -1.91 17.39 -11.97
N PHE A 87 -2.70 17.42 -13.05
CA PHE A 87 -4.08 16.94 -13.02
C PHE A 87 -4.19 15.41 -12.83
N ILE A 88 -3.17 14.64 -13.21
CA ILE A 88 -3.17 13.18 -13.07
C ILE A 88 -3.18 12.76 -11.60
N PRO A 89 -2.21 13.13 -10.75
CA PRO A 89 -2.25 12.83 -9.32
C PRO A 89 -3.38 13.55 -8.59
N THR A 90 -3.81 14.74 -9.05
CA THR A 90 -4.98 15.43 -8.48
C THR A 90 -6.26 14.61 -8.66
N THR A 91 -6.42 13.95 -9.81
CA THR A 91 -7.57 13.04 -10.03
C THR A 91 -7.56 11.88 -9.03
N ASN A 92 -6.40 11.26 -8.77
CA ASN A 92 -6.27 10.24 -7.73
C ASN A 92 -6.75 10.78 -6.38
N ALA A 93 -6.25 11.94 -5.95
CA ALA A 93 -6.62 12.54 -4.67
C ALA A 93 -8.13 12.79 -4.58
N LEU A 94 -8.75 13.35 -5.62
CA LEU A 94 -10.19 13.59 -5.66
C LEU A 94 -10.99 12.28 -5.60
N MET A 95 -10.60 11.27 -6.38
CA MET A 95 -11.25 9.96 -6.34
C MET A 95 -11.16 9.33 -4.94
N VAL A 96 -10.02 9.43 -4.28
CA VAL A 96 -9.85 8.93 -2.90
C VAL A 96 -10.79 9.67 -1.95
N VAL A 97 -10.81 11.00 -1.98
CA VAL A 97 -11.68 11.80 -1.08
C VAL A 97 -13.16 11.46 -1.27
N PHE A 98 -13.64 11.36 -2.52
CA PHE A 98 -15.08 11.21 -2.77
C PHE A 98 -15.54 9.75 -2.81
N LEU A 99 -14.71 8.81 -3.26
CA LEU A 99 -15.14 7.43 -3.48
C LEU A 99 -14.72 6.46 -2.37
N GLN A 100 -13.73 6.79 -1.53
CA GLN A 100 -13.18 5.88 -0.53
C GLN A 100 -14.25 5.28 0.38
N ILE A 101 -15.17 6.10 0.89
CA ILE A 101 -16.21 5.64 1.81
C ILE A 101 -17.16 4.66 1.11
N ALA A 102 -17.58 4.97 -0.13
CA ALA A 102 -18.50 4.14 -0.90
C ALA A 102 -17.86 2.79 -1.23
N VAL A 103 -16.62 2.80 -1.75
CA VAL A 103 -15.88 1.59 -2.07
C VAL A 103 -15.64 0.74 -0.83
N THR A 104 -15.23 1.34 0.29
CA THR A 104 -15.01 0.62 1.54
C THR A 104 -16.29 -0.05 2.07
N ARG A 105 -17.46 0.57 1.92
CA ARG A 105 -18.75 -0.04 2.31
C ARG A 105 -19.06 -1.29 1.50
N VAL A 106 -18.72 -1.30 0.22
CA VAL A 106 -18.92 -2.46 -0.66
C VAL A 106 -17.90 -3.55 -0.34
N THR A 107 -16.62 -3.21 -0.26
CA THR A 107 -15.53 -4.17 -0.07
C THR A 107 -15.58 -4.90 1.26
N LYS A 108 -16.06 -4.25 2.33
CA LYS A 108 -16.25 -4.88 3.65
C LYS A 108 -17.22 -6.09 3.66
N ARG A 109 -18.05 -6.23 2.63
CA ARG A 109 -19.00 -7.35 2.51
C ARG A 109 -18.38 -8.59 1.87
N HIS A 110 -17.16 -8.52 1.39
CA HIS A 110 -16.50 -9.59 0.64
C HIS A 110 -15.29 -10.13 1.40
N ALA A 111 -14.87 -11.34 1.05
CA ALA A 111 -13.68 -11.97 1.64
C ALA A 111 -12.42 -11.12 1.38
N PRO A 112 -11.67 -10.72 2.42
CA PRO A 112 -10.58 -9.73 2.29
C PRO A 112 -9.52 -10.12 1.26
N LEU A 113 -9.08 -11.39 1.25
CA LEU A 113 -8.04 -11.84 0.30
C LEU A 113 -8.51 -11.83 -1.16
N LYS A 114 -9.78 -12.15 -1.42
CA LYS A 114 -10.35 -12.05 -2.77
C LYS A 114 -10.46 -10.58 -3.21
N THR A 115 -10.86 -9.72 -2.28
CA THR A 115 -10.93 -8.27 -2.50
C THR A 115 -9.55 -7.69 -2.83
N LEU A 116 -8.52 -8.12 -2.10
CA LEU A 116 -7.13 -7.72 -2.38
C LEU A 116 -6.65 -8.24 -3.74
N ALA A 117 -7.01 -9.45 -4.14
CA ALA A 117 -6.70 -9.95 -5.48
C ALA A 117 -7.33 -9.08 -6.58
N VAL A 118 -8.60 -8.67 -6.42
CA VAL A 118 -9.26 -7.75 -7.36
C VAL A 118 -8.56 -6.39 -7.40
N GLY A 119 -8.23 -5.82 -6.23
CA GLY A 119 -7.49 -4.55 -6.16
C GLY A 119 -6.11 -4.63 -6.82
N SER A 120 -5.35 -5.72 -6.58
CA SER A 120 -4.05 -5.96 -7.21
C SER A 120 -4.17 -6.13 -8.73
N LEU A 121 -5.27 -6.74 -9.20
CA LEU A 121 -5.56 -6.87 -10.62
C LEU A 121 -5.79 -5.49 -11.28
N PHE A 122 -6.54 -4.59 -10.63
CA PHE A 122 -6.68 -3.21 -11.09
C PHE A 122 -5.33 -2.49 -11.14
N TYR A 123 -4.47 -2.67 -10.14
CA TYR A 123 -3.12 -2.14 -10.18
C TYR A 123 -2.32 -2.68 -11.36
N ALA A 124 -2.33 -4.01 -11.60
CA ALA A 124 -1.61 -4.63 -12.68
C ALA A 124 -2.03 -4.07 -14.05
N PHE A 125 -3.33 -4.02 -14.32
CA PHE A 125 -3.85 -3.47 -15.56
C PHE A 125 -3.67 -1.95 -15.66
N GLY A 126 -3.82 -1.23 -14.56
CA GLY A 126 -3.60 0.20 -14.52
C GLY A 126 -2.15 0.57 -14.84
N VAL A 127 -1.18 -0.13 -14.23
CA VAL A 127 0.25 0.05 -14.54
C VAL A 127 0.56 -0.35 -15.98
N GLY A 128 0.06 -1.52 -16.42
CA GLY A 128 0.25 -1.99 -17.81
C GLY A 128 -0.37 -1.06 -18.86
N SER A 129 -1.49 -0.43 -18.56
CA SER A 129 -2.16 0.51 -19.48
C SER A 129 -1.33 1.77 -19.76
N VAL A 130 -0.40 2.14 -18.85
CA VAL A 130 0.54 3.25 -19.11
C VAL A 130 1.40 2.97 -20.35
N ALA A 131 1.76 1.70 -20.60
CA ALA A 131 2.52 1.31 -21.79
C ALA A 131 1.78 1.61 -23.11
N LEU A 132 0.45 1.56 -23.07
CA LEU A 132 -0.43 1.83 -24.21
C LEU A 132 -0.85 3.29 -24.27
N GLY A 133 -0.68 4.03 -23.18
CA GLY A 133 -1.07 5.42 -23.04
C GLY A 133 -0.27 6.34 -23.97
N ARG A 134 -0.98 7.19 -24.68
CA ARG A 134 -0.36 8.25 -25.53
C ARG A 134 -0.94 9.60 -25.11
N GLY A 135 -0.05 10.51 -24.71
CA GLY A 135 -0.45 11.84 -24.28
C GLY A 135 -1.24 11.87 -22.97
N PHE A 136 -1.75 13.03 -22.62
CA PHE A 136 -2.42 13.29 -21.35
C PHE A 136 -3.55 12.31 -21.02
N TRP A 137 -4.48 12.10 -21.93
CA TRP A 137 -5.67 11.28 -21.68
C TRP A 137 -5.35 9.80 -21.43
N GLY A 138 -4.34 9.25 -22.13
CA GLY A 138 -3.91 7.88 -21.89
C GLY A 138 -3.38 7.69 -20.49
N PHE A 139 -2.50 8.57 -20.01
CA PHE A 139 -1.95 8.51 -18.65
C PHE A 139 -3.00 8.82 -17.58
N TRP A 140 -3.92 9.72 -17.89
CA TRP A 140 -5.04 10.04 -16.99
C TRP A 140 -5.96 8.82 -16.78
N ILE A 141 -6.34 8.11 -17.83
CA ILE A 141 -7.14 6.88 -17.75
C ILE A 141 -6.38 5.81 -16.94
N SER A 142 -5.08 5.64 -17.21
CA SER A 142 -4.25 4.70 -16.44
C SER A 142 -4.27 5.03 -14.95
N MET A 143 -4.17 6.30 -14.57
CA MET A 143 -4.25 6.73 -13.18
C MET A 143 -5.62 6.42 -12.58
N VAL A 144 -6.71 6.64 -13.31
CA VAL A 144 -8.06 6.28 -12.84
C VAL A 144 -8.16 4.78 -12.52
N ILE A 145 -7.64 3.91 -13.41
CA ILE A 145 -7.64 2.45 -13.19
C ILE A 145 -6.81 2.08 -11.96
N ILE A 146 -5.61 2.66 -11.82
CA ILE A 146 -4.73 2.45 -10.66
C ILE A 146 -5.44 2.86 -9.37
N THR A 147 -6.10 4.03 -9.37
CA THR A 147 -6.83 4.56 -8.21
C THR A 147 -7.98 3.65 -7.79
N LEU A 148 -8.69 3.02 -8.73
CA LEU A 148 -9.71 2.02 -8.38
C LEU A 148 -9.10 0.84 -7.62
N GLY A 149 -7.91 0.39 -8.00
CA GLY A 149 -7.15 -0.61 -7.26
C GLY A 149 -6.79 -0.13 -5.84
N GLU A 150 -6.31 1.09 -5.72
CA GLU A 150 -5.92 1.70 -4.44
C GLU A 150 -7.09 1.81 -3.47
N LEU A 151 -8.24 2.31 -3.93
CA LEU A 151 -9.46 2.43 -3.15
C LEU A 151 -9.92 1.10 -2.54
N VAL A 152 -9.68 0.00 -3.24
CA VAL A 152 -10.01 -1.35 -2.77
C VAL A 152 -8.93 -1.89 -1.84
N MET A 153 -7.65 -1.75 -2.20
CA MET A 153 -6.55 -2.41 -1.50
C MET A 153 -6.21 -1.79 -0.16
N VAL A 154 -6.04 -0.47 -0.09
CA VAL A 154 -5.50 0.20 1.11
C VAL A 154 -6.36 -0.04 2.35
N PRO A 155 -7.69 0.21 2.33
CA PRO A 155 -8.52 -0.02 3.51
C PRO A 155 -8.68 -1.51 3.82
N THR A 156 -8.72 -2.39 2.80
CA THR A 156 -8.85 -3.82 3.00
C THR A 156 -7.60 -4.41 3.65
N ALA A 157 -6.41 -4.01 3.19
CA ALA A 157 -5.14 -4.48 3.73
C ALA A 157 -4.91 -4.01 5.17
N SER A 158 -5.18 -2.74 5.47
CA SER A 158 -5.06 -2.22 6.83
C SER A 158 -6.03 -2.90 7.81
N THR A 159 -7.27 -3.12 7.39
CA THR A 159 -8.28 -3.84 8.19
C THR A 159 -7.89 -5.30 8.40
N LEU A 160 -7.42 -5.99 7.35
CA LEU A 160 -6.96 -7.37 7.46
C LEU A 160 -5.76 -7.48 8.41
N THR A 161 -4.79 -6.57 8.31
CA THR A 161 -3.65 -6.50 9.24
C THR A 161 -4.11 -6.37 10.69
N ALA A 162 -5.04 -5.45 10.95
CA ALA A 162 -5.57 -5.23 12.30
C ALA A 162 -6.34 -6.44 12.85
N ASN A 163 -7.04 -7.19 11.98
CA ASN A 163 -7.80 -8.38 12.35
C ASN A 163 -6.92 -9.62 12.57
N LEU A 164 -5.83 -9.76 11.82
CA LEU A 164 -4.85 -10.85 12.01
C LEU A 164 -4.00 -10.65 13.27
N ALA A 165 -3.85 -9.42 13.72
CA ALA A 165 -3.00 -9.07 14.83
C ALA A 165 -3.66 -9.40 16.18
N PRO A 166 -3.00 -10.18 17.07
CA PRO A 166 -3.38 -10.28 18.49
C PRO A 166 -3.42 -8.89 19.14
N ALA A 167 -4.33 -8.68 20.09
CA ALA A 167 -4.57 -7.37 20.70
C ALA A 167 -3.29 -6.74 21.31
N ASP A 168 -2.44 -7.56 21.93
CA ASP A 168 -1.17 -7.16 22.54
C ASP A 168 -0.04 -6.88 21.53
N LYS A 169 -0.19 -7.29 20.26
CA LYS A 169 0.83 -7.17 19.20
C LYS A 169 0.40 -6.31 18.01
N ARG A 170 -0.80 -5.72 18.06
CA ARG A 170 -1.38 -4.98 16.93
C ARG A 170 -0.44 -3.90 16.37
N GLY A 171 0.23 -3.13 17.24
CA GLY A 171 1.19 -2.12 16.80
C GLY A 171 2.36 -2.70 16.00
N ARG A 172 2.87 -3.87 16.38
CA ARG A 172 3.99 -4.53 15.67
C ARG A 172 3.56 -5.07 14.30
N TYR A 173 2.35 -5.65 14.19
CA TYR A 173 1.78 -6.06 12.89
C TYR A 173 1.61 -4.87 11.96
N MET A 174 1.06 -3.76 12.47
CA MET A 174 0.91 -2.53 11.70
C MET A 174 2.26 -1.92 11.30
N SER A 175 3.30 -2.05 12.12
CA SER A 175 4.66 -1.60 11.77
C SER A 175 5.25 -2.42 10.60
N ILE A 176 5.09 -3.75 10.60
CA ILE A 176 5.53 -4.60 9.49
C ILE A 176 4.72 -4.30 8.23
N TYR A 177 3.40 -4.10 8.36
CA TYR A 177 2.57 -3.65 7.25
C TYR A 177 3.04 -2.29 6.70
N GLY A 178 3.33 -1.32 7.56
CA GLY A 178 3.88 -0.02 7.15
C GLY A 178 5.25 -0.13 6.47
N LEU A 179 6.09 -1.09 6.88
CA LEU A 179 7.41 -1.32 6.27
C LEU A 179 7.32 -1.73 4.80
N THR A 180 6.20 -2.32 4.36
CA THR A 180 5.98 -2.69 2.95
C THR A 180 6.13 -1.50 2.00
N TRP A 181 5.68 -0.32 2.42
CA TRP A 181 5.83 0.93 1.66
C TRP A 181 7.28 1.35 1.52
N GLY A 182 8.05 1.24 2.62
CA GLY A 182 9.49 1.55 2.60
C GLY A 182 10.28 0.61 1.68
N VAL A 183 10.01 -0.70 1.79
CA VAL A 183 10.63 -1.71 0.93
C VAL A 183 10.26 -1.50 -0.53
N ALA A 184 8.99 -1.27 -0.81
CA ALA A 184 8.51 -1.01 -2.16
C ALA A 184 9.11 0.27 -2.77
N SER A 185 9.23 1.35 -1.98
CA SER A 185 9.83 2.61 -2.43
C SER A 185 11.33 2.48 -2.72
N GLY A 186 12.02 1.54 -2.08
CA GLY A 186 13.42 1.23 -2.42
C GLY A 186 13.55 0.36 -3.67
N ILE A 187 12.70 -0.66 -3.81
CA ILE A 187 12.80 -1.65 -4.90
C ILE A 187 12.18 -1.14 -6.20
N GLY A 188 10.98 -0.54 -6.14
CA GLY A 188 10.21 -0.19 -7.33
C GLY A 188 10.95 0.74 -8.30
N PRO A 189 11.45 1.91 -7.88
CA PRO A 189 12.18 2.81 -8.75
C PRO A 189 13.48 2.22 -9.30
N VAL A 190 14.18 1.39 -8.51
CA VAL A 190 15.42 0.72 -8.95
C VAL A 190 15.12 -0.30 -10.05
N LEU A 191 14.10 -1.15 -9.87
CA LEU A 191 13.67 -2.09 -10.90
C LEU A 191 13.16 -1.36 -12.14
N GLY A 192 12.38 -0.30 -11.97
CA GLY A 192 11.88 0.47 -13.09
C GLY A 192 12.99 1.19 -13.87
N GLY A 193 13.97 1.77 -13.17
CA GLY A 193 15.17 2.35 -13.80
C GLY A 193 15.98 1.30 -14.56
N PHE A 194 16.23 0.15 -13.96
CA PHE A 194 16.92 -0.96 -14.62
C PHE A 194 16.21 -1.42 -15.91
N LEU A 195 14.88 -1.56 -15.86
CA LEU A 195 14.08 -1.92 -17.05
C LEU A 195 14.14 -0.83 -18.12
N ASN A 196 14.10 0.44 -17.71
CA ASN A 196 14.23 1.58 -18.63
C ASN A 196 15.56 1.54 -19.38
N ASP A 197 16.65 1.37 -18.66
CA ASP A 197 18.00 1.50 -19.19
C ASP A 197 18.45 0.26 -19.97
N SER A 198 17.98 -0.92 -19.54
CA SER A 198 18.41 -2.20 -20.15
C SER A 198 17.56 -2.63 -21.34
N ILE A 199 16.29 -2.20 -21.44
CA ILE A 199 15.35 -2.68 -22.46
C ILE A 199 14.73 -1.51 -23.20
N SER A 200 13.84 -0.76 -22.55
CA SER A 200 13.17 0.41 -23.14
C SER A 200 12.35 1.16 -22.09
N PRO A 201 12.01 2.45 -22.31
CA PRO A 201 11.15 3.19 -21.38
C PRO A 201 9.77 2.55 -21.14
N VAL A 202 9.24 1.84 -22.13
CA VAL A 202 7.91 1.18 -22.03
C VAL A 202 7.97 -0.08 -21.18
N SER A 203 9.12 -0.74 -21.07
CA SER A 203 9.28 -1.99 -20.31
C SER A 203 9.06 -1.82 -18.82
N ILE A 204 9.21 -0.60 -18.28
CA ILE A 204 8.85 -0.25 -16.89
C ILE A 204 7.42 -0.72 -16.57
N TRP A 205 6.51 -0.39 -17.47
CA TRP A 205 5.07 -0.60 -17.28
C TRP A 205 4.67 -2.06 -17.43
N TYR A 206 5.27 -2.78 -18.38
CA TYR A 206 5.08 -4.22 -18.51
C TYR A 206 5.67 -4.99 -17.32
N GLY A 207 6.85 -4.58 -16.83
CA GLY A 207 7.45 -5.14 -15.62
C GLY A 207 6.56 -4.92 -14.39
N GLY A 208 6.06 -3.70 -14.20
CA GLY A 208 5.12 -3.39 -13.12
C GLY A 208 3.82 -4.17 -13.23
N MET A 209 3.27 -4.33 -14.45
CA MET A 209 2.09 -5.16 -14.70
C MET A 209 2.35 -6.62 -14.31
N LEU A 210 3.49 -7.19 -14.72
CA LEU A 210 3.84 -8.56 -14.39
C LEU A 210 3.93 -8.77 -12.87
N ILE A 211 4.59 -7.85 -12.15
CA ILE A 211 4.68 -7.90 -10.69
C ILE A 211 3.28 -7.84 -10.06
N GLY A 212 2.40 -6.97 -10.53
CA GLY A 212 1.02 -6.88 -10.06
C GLY A 212 0.20 -8.14 -10.34
N LEU A 213 0.38 -8.78 -11.50
CA LEU A 213 -0.25 -10.06 -11.83
C LEU A 213 0.25 -11.19 -10.93
N VAL A 214 1.55 -11.26 -10.68
CA VAL A 214 2.14 -12.24 -9.74
C VAL A 214 1.53 -12.03 -8.34
N SER A 215 1.41 -10.79 -7.89
CA SER A 215 0.75 -10.48 -6.62
C SER A 215 -0.71 -10.95 -6.60
N THR A 216 -1.45 -10.72 -7.69
CA THR A 216 -2.85 -11.15 -7.83
C THR A 216 -2.98 -12.67 -7.68
N VAL A 217 -2.15 -13.42 -8.41
CA VAL A 217 -2.11 -14.89 -8.32
C VAL A 217 -1.77 -15.34 -6.89
N PHE A 218 -0.83 -14.66 -6.24
CA PHE A 218 -0.43 -14.98 -4.88
C PHE A 218 -1.59 -14.73 -3.89
N PHE A 219 -2.34 -13.64 -3.98
CA PHE A 219 -3.55 -13.43 -3.18
C PHE A 219 -4.61 -14.51 -3.40
N LEU A 220 -4.84 -14.92 -4.64
CA LEU A 220 -5.78 -15.99 -4.97
C LEU A 220 -5.32 -17.33 -4.39
N PHE A 221 -4.04 -17.64 -4.46
CA PHE A 221 -3.46 -18.84 -3.89
C PHE A 221 -3.65 -18.90 -2.36
N ILE A 222 -3.31 -17.81 -1.66
CA ILE A 222 -3.52 -17.70 -0.21
C ILE A 222 -5.01 -17.83 0.14
N SER A 223 -5.88 -17.23 -0.65
CA SER A 223 -7.34 -17.30 -0.43
C SER A 223 -7.87 -18.73 -0.52
N ARG A 224 -7.38 -19.53 -1.46
CA ARG A 224 -7.75 -20.95 -1.60
C ARG A 224 -7.19 -21.79 -0.45
N SER A 225 -5.94 -21.60 -0.11
CA SER A 225 -5.30 -22.32 1.01
C SER A 225 -5.99 -22.07 2.35
N SER A 226 -6.49 -20.85 2.59
CA SER A 226 -7.22 -20.51 3.81
C SER A 226 -8.60 -21.16 3.90
N LEU A 227 -9.26 -21.44 2.79
CA LEU A 227 -10.54 -22.14 2.74
C LEU A 227 -10.37 -23.63 3.12
N HIS A 228 -9.36 -24.29 2.60
CA HIS A 228 -9.07 -25.69 2.93
C HIS A 228 -8.71 -25.90 4.41
N LEU A 229 -8.07 -24.92 5.05
CA LEU A 229 -7.78 -24.98 6.47
C LEU A 229 -9.05 -24.80 7.35
N ALA A 230 -10.01 -24.02 6.89
CA ALA A 230 -11.28 -23.85 7.59
C ALA A 230 -12.17 -25.10 7.51
N GLU A 231 -12.17 -25.80 6.39
CA GLU A 231 -12.91 -27.06 6.18
C GLU A 231 -12.29 -28.21 6.99
N SER A 232 -10.96 -28.27 7.11
CA SER A 232 -10.25 -29.33 7.85
C SER A 232 -10.35 -29.22 9.39
N TYR A 233 -10.85 -28.12 9.94
CA TYR A 233 -11.05 -27.92 11.38
C TYR A 233 -12.55 -27.90 11.76
N GLY A 234 -13.45 -28.14 10.81
CA GLY A 234 -14.90 -28.13 11.00
C GLY A 234 -15.51 -29.54 11.13
N ASP A 235 -14.72 -30.59 10.99
CA ASP A 235 -15.01 -31.99 11.27
C ASP A 235 -14.33 -32.42 12.57
#